data_ed7a97779075167bb2801fcbf0a8cd13
#
_entry.id   ed7a97779075167bb2801fcbf0a8cd13
#
_cell.length_a   1.000
_cell.length_b   1.000
_cell.length_c   1.000
_cell.angle_alpha   90.00
_cell.angle_beta   90.00
_cell.angle_gamma   90.00
#
_symmetry.space_group_name_H-M   'P 1'
#
loop_
_entity.id
_entity.type
_entity.pdbx_description
1 polymer ?
#
loop_
_entity_poly.entity_id
_entity_poly.type
_entity_poly.pdbx_seq_one_letter_code
_entity_poly.pdbx_strand_id
1 'polypeptide(L)'
;VDATWTVPHFEKMLYDNGQIVEYLANLWSANQPNPIFQRAITGTVQWLQREMTAPEGYFYASQDADNFIDSQALEPEEGDFYAWDYQELAELLTADELTQLQSVFYITATGNFDGKNVLQRHQGGVLSTEIEEILTKLFVVRYGTSPENLLTFPPAINNEEAKNKHWAGRIPPVTDTKMIVAWNSLMISGLARAYAIFSTPMYWTLATQATQFILDHQWQENRLHRLNYQGKPTTLAQSEDYAFLIKALLDLQTANPTENYWLEKVIAIQEEFDQFFWSVELGGYYNNSLDNSQDLLIRERSYQDNATPSANGIAIANLVRLAGLTDNLDYLAQAEQALTAFSYVLKQSPQACPSLLVALDHYRFGNTVRTQSELLNTLCPQYLPVTRYQITENLPNRAIAIVCQGLSCLEPAINQEQLMNQLQSLTLSE
;
A
#
# COMPACT_ATOMS: atom_id res chain seq x y z
N VAL A 1 -17.91 0.02 8.22
CA VAL A 1 -18.22 -1.43 8.17
C VAL A 1 -19.15 -1.76 9.33
N ASP A 2 -20.23 -2.50 9.09
CA ASP A 2 -21.15 -2.96 10.12
C ASP A 2 -20.52 -4.01 11.05
N ALA A 3 -21.13 -4.28 12.21
CA ALA A 3 -20.61 -5.20 13.21
C ALA A 3 -20.43 -6.65 12.71
N THR A 4 -21.09 -7.02 11.63
CA THR A 4 -21.04 -8.36 11.02
C THR A 4 -20.08 -8.44 9.82
N TRP A 5 -19.42 -7.36 9.43
CA TRP A 5 -18.55 -7.24 8.28
C TRP A 5 -19.26 -7.55 6.95
N THR A 6 -20.57 -7.24 6.87
CA THR A 6 -21.40 -7.55 5.70
C THR A 6 -21.59 -6.36 4.76
N VAL A 7 -21.69 -5.16 5.32
CA VAL A 7 -21.79 -3.91 4.57
C VAL A 7 -20.48 -3.12 4.73
N PRO A 8 -19.77 -2.79 3.64
CA PRO A 8 -18.56 -1.99 3.72
C PRO A 8 -18.89 -0.54 4.07
N HIS A 9 -17.94 0.20 4.59
CA HIS A 9 -17.97 1.65 4.52
C HIS A 9 -17.61 2.05 3.07
N PHE A 10 -18.40 2.91 2.46
CA PHE A 10 -18.23 3.21 1.04
C PHE A 10 -17.15 4.25 0.77
N GLU A 11 -16.73 5.02 1.76
CA GLU A 11 -15.55 5.87 1.66
C GLU A 11 -14.30 5.02 1.36
N LYS A 12 -13.49 5.46 0.43
CA LYS A 12 -12.28 4.75 0.00
C LYS A 12 -11.06 5.62 0.21
N MET A 13 -10.29 5.28 1.24
CA MET A 13 -9.04 5.96 1.56
C MET A 13 -7.88 5.29 0.81
N LEU A 14 -6.99 6.08 0.22
CA LEU A 14 -5.82 5.56 -0.49
C LEU A 14 -4.90 4.75 0.43
N TYR A 15 -4.68 5.23 1.67
CA TYR A 15 -3.79 4.56 2.63
C TYR A 15 -4.30 3.18 3.05
N ASP A 16 -5.61 2.97 3.17
CA ASP A 16 -6.19 1.66 3.48
C ASP A 16 -5.96 0.69 2.33
N ASN A 17 -6.27 1.11 1.11
CA ASN A 17 -6.14 0.28 -0.08
C ASN A 17 -4.69 -0.15 -0.34
N GLY A 18 -3.72 0.75 -0.14
CA GLY A 18 -2.30 0.44 -0.27
C GLY A 18 -1.85 -0.66 0.69
N GLN A 19 -2.21 -0.53 1.96
CA GLN A 19 -1.87 -1.51 3.00
C GLN A 19 -2.57 -2.85 2.77
N ILE A 20 -3.84 -2.84 2.33
CA ILE A 20 -4.59 -4.07 2.02
C ILE A 20 -3.96 -4.80 0.83
N VAL A 21 -3.56 -4.10 -0.23
CA VAL A 21 -2.85 -4.70 -1.37
C VAL A 21 -1.56 -5.36 -0.93
N GLU A 22 -0.74 -4.68 -0.12
CA GLU A 22 0.51 -5.25 0.44
C GLU A 22 0.23 -6.50 1.29
N TYR A 23 -0.76 -6.41 2.18
CA TYR A 23 -1.13 -7.52 3.07
C TYR A 23 -1.62 -8.75 2.31
N LEU A 24 -2.54 -8.59 1.35
CA LEU A 24 -3.04 -9.70 0.53
C LEU A 24 -1.94 -10.33 -0.32
N ALA A 25 -1.02 -9.52 -0.86
CA ALA A 25 0.14 -10.00 -1.59
C ALA A 25 1.08 -10.83 -0.67
N ASN A 26 1.31 -10.36 0.55
CA ASN A 26 2.08 -11.09 1.55
C ASN A 26 1.42 -12.42 1.95
N LEU A 27 0.10 -12.44 2.17
CA LEU A 27 -0.64 -13.68 2.45
C LEU A 27 -0.51 -14.69 1.30
N TRP A 28 -0.63 -14.23 0.06
CA TRP A 28 -0.42 -15.09 -1.12
C TRP A 28 0.97 -15.75 -1.10
N SER A 29 2.01 -14.98 -0.85
CA SER A 29 3.39 -15.48 -0.86
C SER A 29 3.77 -16.31 0.37
N ALA A 30 3.03 -16.19 1.47
CA ALA A 30 3.21 -16.98 2.70
C ALA A 30 2.60 -18.41 2.62
N ASN A 31 2.59 -19.01 1.42
CA ASN A 31 1.99 -20.33 1.14
C ASN A 31 0.49 -20.42 1.41
N GLN A 32 -0.22 -19.31 1.29
CA GLN A 32 -1.68 -19.22 1.36
C GLN A 32 -2.26 -18.69 0.02
N PRO A 33 -1.90 -19.27 -1.15
CA PRO A 33 -2.40 -18.79 -2.43
C PRO A 33 -3.92 -18.99 -2.49
N ASN A 34 -4.65 -17.89 -2.51
CA ASN A 34 -6.10 -17.90 -2.64
C ASN A 34 -6.51 -16.99 -3.81
N PRO A 35 -7.19 -17.52 -4.84
CA PRO A 35 -7.63 -16.72 -5.98
C PRO A 35 -8.46 -15.49 -5.60
N ILE A 36 -9.11 -15.50 -4.44
CA ILE A 36 -9.83 -14.33 -3.90
C ILE A 36 -8.87 -13.18 -3.63
N PHE A 37 -7.67 -13.45 -3.08
CA PHE A 37 -6.67 -12.41 -2.83
C PHE A 37 -6.19 -11.78 -4.12
N GLN A 38 -5.86 -12.59 -5.12
CA GLN A 38 -5.46 -12.08 -6.44
C GLN A 38 -6.57 -11.25 -7.09
N ARG A 39 -7.83 -11.71 -7.01
CA ARG A 39 -8.98 -10.97 -7.52
C ARG A 39 -9.14 -9.62 -6.81
N ALA A 40 -9.03 -9.60 -5.48
CA ALA A 40 -9.14 -8.37 -4.69
C ALA A 40 -8.03 -7.38 -5.05
N ILE A 41 -6.77 -7.83 -5.14
CA ILE A 41 -5.64 -7.01 -5.58
C ILE A 41 -5.90 -6.44 -6.98
N THR A 42 -6.26 -7.30 -7.94
CA THR A 42 -6.52 -6.89 -9.32
C THR A 42 -7.65 -5.86 -9.39
N GLY A 43 -8.76 -6.11 -8.71
CA GLY A 43 -9.91 -5.19 -8.69
C GLY A 43 -9.57 -3.83 -8.03
N THR A 44 -8.82 -3.84 -6.94
CA THR A 44 -8.35 -2.62 -6.27
C THR A 44 -7.41 -1.82 -7.18
N VAL A 45 -6.47 -2.47 -7.87
CA VAL A 45 -5.54 -1.76 -8.76
C VAL A 45 -6.24 -1.26 -10.02
N GLN A 46 -7.23 -1.99 -10.56
CA GLN A 46 -8.06 -1.49 -11.65
C GLN A 46 -8.87 -0.26 -11.25
N TRP A 47 -9.45 -0.23 -10.04
CA TRP A 47 -10.10 0.95 -9.50
C TRP A 47 -9.11 2.10 -9.32
N LEU A 48 -7.94 1.85 -8.73
CA LEU A 48 -6.88 2.84 -8.55
C LEU A 48 -6.48 3.50 -9.89
N GLN A 49 -6.22 2.67 -10.92
CA GLN A 49 -5.85 3.15 -12.25
C GLN A 49 -6.97 3.97 -12.88
N ARG A 50 -8.20 3.49 -12.79
CA ARG A 50 -9.36 4.10 -13.46
C ARG A 50 -9.83 5.39 -12.81
N GLU A 51 -9.91 5.41 -11.47
CA GLU A 51 -10.61 6.46 -10.71
C GLU A 51 -9.70 7.32 -9.84
N MET A 52 -8.59 6.76 -9.39
CA MET A 52 -7.75 7.41 -8.37
C MET A 52 -6.37 7.83 -8.88
N THR A 53 -6.09 7.70 -10.17
CA THR A 53 -4.80 8.10 -10.75
C THR A 53 -4.96 9.41 -11.50
N ALA A 54 -4.18 10.42 -11.10
CA ALA A 54 -4.08 11.68 -11.78
C ALA A 54 -3.40 11.51 -13.16
N PRO A 55 -3.67 12.39 -14.14
CA PRO A 55 -2.96 12.39 -15.42
C PRO A 55 -1.43 12.50 -15.28
N GLU A 56 -0.96 13.13 -14.21
CA GLU A 56 0.45 13.29 -13.86
C GLU A 56 1.08 12.03 -13.25
N GLY A 57 0.28 11.00 -12.91
CA GLY A 57 0.72 9.69 -12.45
C GLY A 57 0.70 9.47 -10.94
N TYR A 58 0.39 10.46 -10.12
CA TYR A 58 0.17 10.27 -8.68
C TYR A 58 -1.25 9.80 -8.36
N PHE A 59 -1.50 9.38 -7.12
CA PHE A 59 -2.80 8.90 -6.68
C PHE A 59 -3.51 9.94 -5.83
N TYR A 60 -4.82 10.11 -6.07
CA TYR A 60 -5.73 10.94 -5.28
C TYR A 60 -5.89 10.39 -3.86
N ALA A 61 -6.30 11.26 -2.92
CA ALA A 61 -6.35 10.93 -1.49
C ALA A 61 -7.50 9.97 -1.14
N SER A 62 -8.72 10.28 -1.56
CA SER A 62 -9.91 9.51 -1.19
C SER A 62 -11.09 9.71 -2.14
N GLN A 63 -12.06 8.79 -2.07
CA GLN A 63 -13.41 8.98 -2.60
C GLN A 63 -14.41 8.99 -1.45
N ASP A 64 -15.39 9.89 -1.53
CA ASP A 64 -16.46 10.02 -0.55
C ASP A 64 -17.32 8.74 -0.47
N ALA A 65 -17.95 8.50 0.66
CA ALA A 65 -18.98 7.49 0.84
C ALA A 65 -20.26 7.85 0.10
N ASP A 66 -20.58 9.14 0.10
CA ASP A 66 -21.84 9.69 -0.34
C ASP A 66 -21.79 10.11 -1.81
N ASN A 67 -22.92 9.97 -2.50
CA ASN A 67 -23.12 10.46 -3.85
C ASN A 67 -24.60 10.81 -4.10
N PHE A 68 -24.85 11.61 -5.12
CA PHE A 68 -26.21 11.94 -5.52
C PHE A 68 -26.83 10.84 -6.39
N ILE A 69 -28.08 10.48 -6.10
CA ILE A 69 -28.84 9.53 -6.91
C ILE A 69 -29.16 10.12 -8.30
N ASP A 70 -29.48 11.41 -8.34
CA ASP A 70 -29.72 12.19 -9.55
C ASP A 70 -29.40 13.67 -9.35
N SER A 71 -29.48 14.46 -10.40
CA SER A 71 -29.19 15.91 -10.36
C SER A 71 -30.22 16.75 -9.58
N GLN A 72 -31.36 16.20 -9.23
CA GLN A 72 -32.42 16.88 -8.48
C GLN A 72 -32.39 16.56 -6.99
N ALA A 73 -31.66 15.52 -6.57
CA ALA A 73 -31.51 15.16 -5.17
C ALA A 73 -30.97 16.35 -4.35
N LEU A 74 -31.55 16.61 -3.19
CA LEU A 74 -31.15 17.73 -2.33
C LEU A 74 -29.83 17.45 -1.62
N GLU A 75 -29.66 16.22 -1.14
CA GLU A 75 -28.49 15.76 -0.39
C GLU A 75 -27.96 14.47 -1.02
N PRO A 76 -26.66 14.19 -0.88
CA PRO A 76 -26.08 12.91 -1.28
C PRO A 76 -26.41 11.83 -0.25
N GLU A 77 -26.44 10.57 -0.65
CA GLU A 77 -26.72 9.40 0.17
C GLU A 77 -25.56 8.42 0.13
N GLU A 78 -25.30 7.75 1.25
CA GLU A 78 -24.19 6.79 1.34
C GLU A 78 -24.43 5.58 0.41
N GLY A 79 -23.42 5.28 -0.41
CA GLY A 79 -23.35 4.03 -1.17
C GLY A 79 -24.23 3.94 -2.41
N ASP A 80 -25.00 4.96 -2.79
CA ASP A 80 -25.94 4.92 -3.93
C ASP A 80 -25.26 4.58 -5.27
N PHE A 81 -24.01 4.99 -5.44
CA PHE A 81 -23.22 4.62 -6.63
C PHE A 81 -22.99 3.11 -6.74
N TYR A 82 -22.97 2.39 -5.63
CA TYR A 82 -22.58 0.98 -5.56
C TYR A 82 -23.75 0.03 -5.29
N ALA A 83 -24.74 0.46 -4.52
CA ALA A 83 -25.89 -0.35 -4.12
C ALA A 83 -26.95 -0.47 -5.23
N TRP A 84 -27.83 -1.48 -5.13
CA TRP A 84 -28.81 -1.80 -6.14
C TRP A 84 -30.19 -2.02 -5.54
N ASP A 85 -31.21 -1.37 -6.09
CA ASP A 85 -32.58 -1.74 -5.82
C ASP A 85 -32.90 -3.12 -6.39
N TYR A 86 -33.72 -3.90 -5.69
CA TYR A 86 -34.14 -5.20 -6.21
C TYR A 86 -34.93 -5.08 -7.52
N GLN A 87 -35.81 -4.07 -7.61
CA GLN A 87 -36.61 -3.83 -8.82
C GLN A 87 -35.69 -3.41 -9.98
N GLU A 88 -34.71 -2.54 -9.75
CA GLU A 88 -33.72 -2.17 -10.76
C GLU A 88 -32.97 -3.40 -11.29
N LEU A 89 -32.53 -4.30 -10.41
CA LEU A 89 -31.89 -5.57 -10.83
C LEU A 89 -32.83 -6.43 -11.65
N ALA A 90 -34.12 -6.52 -11.29
CA ALA A 90 -35.11 -7.31 -12.01
C ALA A 90 -35.46 -6.73 -13.39
N GLU A 91 -35.30 -5.43 -13.61
CA GLU A 91 -35.48 -4.76 -14.89
C GLU A 91 -34.25 -4.89 -15.81
N LEU A 92 -33.04 -4.90 -15.22
CA LEU A 92 -31.77 -4.98 -15.94
C LEU A 92 -31.39 -6.39 -16.35
N LEU A 93 -31.77 -7.38 -15.57
CA LEU A 93 -31.39 -8.78 -15.73
C LEU A 93 -32.60 -9.64 -16.14
N THR A 94 -32.31 -10.69 -16.89
CA THR A 94 -33.33 -11.75 -17.11
C THR A 94 -33.60 -12.49 -15.80
N ALA A 95 -34.71 -13.18 -15.67
CA ALA A 95 -35.07 -13.98 -14.49
C ALA A 95 -34.00 -15.03 -14.16
N ASP A 96 -33.39 -15.64 -15.18
CA ASP A 96 -32.32 -16.63 -15.04
C ASP A 96 -31.03 -15.98 -14.54
N GLU A 97 -30.65 -14.82 -15.07
CA GLU A 97 -29.44 -14.07 -14.61
C GLU A 97 -29.60 -13.58 -13.18
N LEU A 98 -30.77 -13.06 -12.80
CA LEU A 98 -31.05 -12.65 -11.43
C LEU A 98 -30.96 -13.85 -10.46
N THR A 99 -31.52 -15.01 -10.87
CA THR A 99 -31.41 -16.25 -10.08
C THR A 99 -29.96 -16.71 -9.93
N GLN A 100 -29.15 -16.63 -11.00
CA GLN A 100 -27.73 -16.95 -10.94
C GLN A 100 -26.98 -15.98 -10.03
N LEU A 101 -27.24 -14.67 -10.13
CA LEU A 101 -26.62 -13.67 -9.28
C LEU A 101 -26.97 -13.88 -7.81
N GLN A 102 -28.24 -14.21 -7.48
CA GLN A 102 -28.70 -14.57 -6.14
C GLN A 102 -28.07 -15.86 -5.59
N SER A 103 -27.64 -16.78 -6.47
CA SER A 103 -26.93 -17.99 -6.05
C SER A 103 -25.54 -17.72 -5.50
N VAL A 104 -24.97 -16.53 -5.74
CA VAL A 104 -23.62 -16.13 -5.35
C VAL A 104 -23.61 -14.96 -4.37
N PHE A 105 -24.58 -14.05 -4.50
CA PHE A 105 -24.67 -12.84 -3.67
C PHE A 105 -25.97 -12.80 -2.86
N TYR A 106 -25.90 -12.25 -1.65
CA TYR A 106 -27.11 -11.94 -0.88
C TYR A 106 -27.86 -10.80 -1.55
N ILE A 107 -28.99 -11.13 -2.16
CA ILE A 107 -29.89 -10.18 -2.83
C ILE A 107 -31.31 -10.51 -2.41
N THR A 108 -32.02 -9.57 -1.81
CA THR A 108 -33.40 -9.71 -1.35
C THR A 108 -34.25 -8.53 -1.78
N ALA A 109 -35.58 -8.70 -1.77
CA ALA A 109 -36.50 -7.63 -2.09
C ALA A 109 -36.47 -6.47 -1.08
N THR A 110 -36.05 -6.73 0.15
CA THR A 110 -35.92 -5.73 1.22
C THR A 110 -34.55 -5.09 1.32
N GLY A 111 -33.58 -5.62 0.56
CA GLY A 111 -32.18 -5.16 0.64
C GLY A 111 -31.45 -5.59 1.92
N ASN A 112 -30.17 -5.28 1.98
CA ASN A 112 -29.28 -5.47 3.14
C ASN A 112 -28.65 -4.17 3.62
N PHE A 113 -28.94 -3.04 2.97
CA PHE A 113 -28.48 -1.70 3.30
C PHE A 113 -29.51 -0.66 2.84
N ASP A 114 -30.21 -0.02 3.78
CA ASP A 114 -31.22 1.06 3.55
C ASP A 114 -32.21 0.78 2.41
N GLY A 115 -32.74 -0.46 2.36
CA GLY A 115 -33.67 -0.89 1.34
C GLY A 115 -33.03 -1.32 0.01
N LYS A 116 -31.72 -1.14 -0.16
CA LYS A 116 -30.94 -1.53 -1.33
C LYS A 116 -30.08 -2.75 -1.05
N ASN A 117 -29.52 -3.34 -2.10
CA ASN A 117 -28.64 -4.50 -2.03
C ASN A 117 -27.20 -4.10 -2.31
N VAL A 118 -26.33 -4.26 -1.33
CA VAL A 118 -24.89 -4.35 -1.51
C VAL A 118 -24.57 -5.79 -1.91
N LEU A 119 -23.83 -5.98 -3.00
CA LEU A 119 -23.52 -7.32 -3.53
C LEU A 119 -22.49 -8.02 -2.64
N GLN A 120 -22.97 -8.60 -1.56
CA GLN A 120 -22.16 -9.37 -0.63
C GLN A 120 -22.14 -10.84 -1.05
N ARG A 121 -20.93 -11.37 -1.28
CA ARG A 121 -20.75 -12.79 -1.62
C ARG A 121 -21.03 -13.69 -0.42
N HIS A 122 -21.85 -14.72 -0.60
CA HIS A 122 -22.04 -15.78 0.42
C HIS A 122 -21.31 -17.08 0.08
N GLN A 123 -20.68 -17.16 -1.09
CA GLN A 123 -19.83 -18.29 -1.48
C GLN A 123 -18.42 -17.82 -1.84
N GLY A 124 -17.42 -18.54 -1.33
CA GLY A 124 -16.02 -18.31 -1.71
C GLY A 124 -15.69 -18.89 -3.08
N GLY A 125 -14.44 -18.72 -3.50
CA GLY A 125 -13.92 -19.29 -4.75
C GLY A 125 -13.93 -18.33 -5.94
N VAL A 126 -13.62 -18.84 -7.13
CA VAL A 126 -13.61 -18.09 -8.38
C VAL A 126 -15.05 -17.93 -8.88
N LEU A 127 -15.40 -16.76 -9.40
CA LEU A 127 -16.69 -16.54 -10.06
C LEU A 127 -16.71 -17.24 -11.42
N SER A 128 -17.88 -17.76 -11.80
CA SER A 128 -18.08 -18.31 -13.16
C SER A 128 -18.09 -17.19 -14.21
N THR A 129 -17.87 -17.56 -15.47
CA THR A 129 -17.91 -16.61 -16.60
C THR A 129 -19.27 -15.93 -16.71
N GLU A 130 -20.35 -16.65 -16.47
CA GLU A 130 -21.71 -16.14 -16.53
C GLU A 130 -21.96 -15.06 -15.46
N ILE A 131 -21.44 -15.26 -14.24
CA ILE A 131 -21.53 -14.25 -13.18
C ILE A 131 -20.68 -13.02 -13.52
N GLU A 132 -19.48 -13.19 -14.10
CA GLU A 132 -18.65 -12.06 -14.55
C GLU A 132 -19.34 -11.25 -15.66
N GLU A 133 -20.05 -11.91 -16.57
CA GLU A 133 -20.85 -11.25 -17.62
C GLU A 133 -22.01 -10.43 -17.00
N ILE A 134 -22.69 -10.98 -15.99
CA ILE A 134 -23.74 -10.26 -15.26
C ILE A 134 -23.16 -9.04 -14.54
N LEU A 135 -22.03 -9.20 -13.83
CA LEU A 135 -21.35 -8.09 -13.19
C LEU A 135 -20.88 -7.03 -14.18
N THR A 136 -20.50 -7.42 -15.39
CA THR A 136 -20.16 -6.49 -16.48
C THR A 136 -21.36 -5.68 -16.92
N LYS A 137 -22.56 -6.27 -17.01
CA LYS A 137 -23.79 -5.49 -17.28
C LYS A 137 -24.06 -4.45 -16.21
N LEU A 138 -23.91 -4.81 -14.93
CA LEU A 138 -24.07 -3.88 -13.82
C LEU A 138 -22.99 -2.79 -13.82
N PHE A 139 -21.76 -3.13 -14.22
CA PHE A 139 -20.70 -2.15 -14.42
C PHE A 139 -21.05 -1.12 -15.49
N VAL A 140 -21.61 -1.57 -16.63
CA VAL A 140 -22.04 -0.66 -17.71
C VAL A 140 -23.12 0.31 -17.22
N VAL A 141 -24.06 -0.13 -16.41
CA VAL A 141 -25.07 0.77 -15.83
C VAL A 141 -24.44 1.81 -14.93
N ARG A 142 -23.48 1.41 -14.09
CA ARG A 142 -22.79 2.30 -13.16
C ARG A 142 -21.91 3.33 -13.85
N TYR A 143 -21.15 2.94 -14.86
CA TYR A 143 -20.14 3.79 -15.50
C TYR A 143 -20.52 4.29 -16.91
N GLY A 144 -21.60 3.77 -17.50
CA GLY A 144 -22.07 4.13 -18.83
C GLY A 144 -21.30 3.47 -19.98
N THR A 145 -20.30 2.64 -19.69
CA THR A 145 -19.50 1.91 -20.70
C THR A 145 -18.89 0.64 -20.10
N SER A 146 -18.41 -0.26 -20.97
CA SER A 146 -17.82 -1.53 -20.52
C SER A 146 -16.42 -1.35 -19.88
N PRO A 147 -15.99 -2.27 -19.01
CA PRO A 147 -14.68 -2.19 -18.36
C PRO A 147 -13.51 -2.07 -19.33
N GLU A 148 -13.56 -2.74 -20.48
CA GLU A 148 -12.51 -2.75 -21.49
C GLU A 148 -12.33 -1.38 -22.16
N ASN A 149 -13.41 -0.59 -22.22
CA ASN A 149 -13.43 0.73 -22.84
C ASN A 149 -13.26 1.88 -21.85
N LEU A 150 -13.18 1.58 -20.53
CA LEU A 150 -13.05 2.58 -19.47
C LEU A 150 -11.66 2.50 -18.84
N LEU A 151 -10.67 3.10 -19.49
CA LEU A 151 -9.30 3.15 -18.94
C LEU A 151 -9.16 4.19 -17.82
N THR A 152 -9.87 5.31 -17.94
CA THR A 152 -9.89 6.40 -16.93
C THR A 152 -11.31 6.88 -16.73
N PHE A 153 -11.65 7.21 -15.50
CA PHE A 153 -12.93 7.81 -15.14
C PHE A 153 -12.65 9.14 -14.43
N PRO A 154 -13.05 10.28 -15.00
CA PRO A 154 -12.70 11.58 -14.44
C PRO A 154 -13.37 11.78 -13.09
N PRO A 155 -12.68 12.34 -12.08
CA PRO A 155 -13.27 12.60 -10.77
C PRO A 155 -14.35 13.70 -10.83
N ALA A 156 -15.32 13.61 -9.94
CA ALA A 156 -16.10 14.77 -9.49
C ALA A 156 -15.34 15.40 -8.32
N ILE A 157 -14.89 16.65 -8.46
CA ILE A 157 -14.03 17.28 -7.45
C ILE A 157 -14.82 17.97 -6.31
N ASN A 158 -16.12 18.12 -6.46
CA ASN A 158 -17.04 18.65 -5.46
C ASN A 158 -18.49 18.29 -5.82
N ASN A 159 -19.41 18.55 -4.91
CA ASN A 159 -20.84 18.29 -5.06
C ASN A 159 -21.49 19.05 -6.23
N GLU A 160 -21.05 20.27 -6.50
CA GLU A 160 -21.57 21.08 -7.61
C GLU A 160 -21.21 20.42 -8.97
N GLU A 161 -19.97 20.01 -9.14
CA GLU A 161 -19.53 19.32 -10.35
C GLU A 161 -20.24 17.95 -10.47
N ALA A 162 -20.34 17.17 -9.41
CA ALA A 162 -21.04 15.91 -9.38
C ALA A 162 -22.48 16.03 -9.92
N LYS A 163 -23.22 17.04 -9.48
CA LYS A 163 -24.61 17.28 -9.90
C LYS A 163 -24.75 17.84 -11.32
N ASN A 164 -23.87 18.74 -11.72
CA ASN A 164 -24.04 19.52 -12.94
C ASN A 164 -23.37 18.93 -14.17
N LYS A 165 -22.38 18.06 -13.99
CA LYS A 165 -21.70 17.37 -15.07
C LYS A 165 -22.57 16.22 -15.61
N HIS A 166 -22.57 16.04 -16.92
CA HIS A 166 -23.22 14.88 -17.52
C HIS A 166 -22.38 13.63 -17.32
N TRP A 167 -22.94 12.62 -16.67
CA TRP A 167 -22.34 11.29 -16.48
C TRP A 167 -23.06 10.29 -17.37
N ALA A 168 -22.31 9.43 -18.05
CA ALA A 168 -22.91 8.40 -18.93
C ALA A 168 -23.60 7.28 -18.13
N GLY A 169 -23.21 7.09 -16.88
CA GLY A 169 -23.81 6.18 -15.90
C GLY A 169 -24.33 6.91 -14.68
N ARG A 170 -24.15 6.34 -13.50
CA ARG A 170 -24.53 6.96 -12.22
C ARG A 170 -23.62 8.15 -11.89
N ILE A 171 -24.11 9.07 -11.07
CA ILE A 171 -23.32 10.17 -10.56
C ILE A 171 -22.27 9.61 -9.57
N PRO A 172 -20.96 9.81 -9.81
CA PRO A 172 -19.93 9.24 -8.93
C PRO A 172 -19.84 9.99 -7.60
N PRO A 173 -19.27 9.35 -6.57
CA PRO A 173 -18.89 10.04 -5.36
C PRO A 173 -17.80 11.09 -5.63
N VAL A 174 -17.77 12.11 -4.78
CA VAL A 174 -16.72 13.15 -4.86
C VAL A 174 -15.36 12.54 -4.54
N THR A 175 -14.36 12.91 -5.33
CA THR A 175 -12.97 12.48 -5.14
C THR A 175 -12.13 13.66 -4.64
N ASP A 176 -11.46 13.47 -3.50
CA ASP A 176 -10.44 14.41 -3.01
C ASP A 176 -9.16 14.21 -3.83
N THR A 177 -8.93 15.12 -4.77
CA THR A 177 -7.85 15.01 -5.78
C THR A 177 -6.49 15.50 -5.28
N LYS A 178 -6.35 15.86 -3.98
CA LYS A 178 -5.04 16.19 -3.47
C LYS A 178 -4.13 14.95 -3.41
N MET A 179 -2.86 15.13 -3.61
CA MET A 179 -1.83 14.13 -3.36
C MET A 179 -1.27 14.30 -1.96
N ILE A 180 -1.13 13.19 -1.24
CA ILE A 180 -0.49 13.12 0.08
C ILE A 180 0.68 12.14 -0.03
N VAL A 181 1.90 12.59 0.26
CA VAL A 181 3.12 11.77 0.08
C VAL A 181 3.05 10.48 0.88
N ALA A 182 2.70 10.54 2.16
CA ALA A 182 2.59 9.34 3.01
C ALA A 182 1.61 8.30 2.43
N TRP A 183 0.43 8.74 1.95
CA TRP A 183 -0.60 7.83 1.45
C TRP A 183 -0.24 7.24 0.09
N ASN A 184 0.35 8.04 -0.79
CA ASN A 184 0.91 7.55 -2.05
C ASN A 184 2.01 6.51 -1.79
N SER A 185 2.87 6.76 -0.81
CA SER A 185 3.96 5.85 -0.45
C SER A 185 3.46 4.48 0.04
N LEU A 186 2.40 4.44 0.83
CA LEU A 186 1.76 3.17 1.23
C LEU A 186 1.19 2.40 0.03
N MET A 187 0.58 3.10 -0.93
CA MET A 187 0.07 2.47 -2.16
C MET A 187 1.23 1.98 -3.04
N ILE A 188 2.30 2.75 -3.18
CA ILE A 188 3.52 2.36 -3.92
C ILE A 188 4.12 1.08 -3.32
N SER A 189 4.21 0.96 -1.98
CA SER A 189 4.65 -0.26 -1.30
C SER A 189 3.77 -1.47 -1.65
N GLY A 190 2.45 -1.31 -1.60
CA GLY A 190 1.51 -2.35 -1.98
C GLY A 190 1.67 -2.82 -3.43
N LEU A 191 1.80 -1.87 -4.36
CA LEU A 191 2.02 -2.16 -5.78
C LEU A 191 3.37 -2.83 -6.04
N ALA A 192 4.45 -2.37 -5.39
CA ALA A 192 5.78 -2.97 -5.51
C ALA A 192 5.76 -4.43 -5.02
N ARG A 193 5.10 -4.70 -3.89
CA ARG A 193 4.96 -6.06 -3.38
C ARG A 193 4.11 -6.95 -4.29
N ALA A 194 2.99 -6.44 -4.79
CA ALA A 194 2.14 -7.17 -5.75
C ALA A 194 2.89 -7.45 -7.06
N TYR A 195 3.71 -6.51 -7.56
CA TYR A 195 4.56 -6.73 -8.72
C TYR A 195 5.59 -7.84 -8.49
N ALA A 196 6.27 -7.84 -7.36
CA ALA A 196 7.25 -8.86 -7.01
C ALA A 196 6.67 -10.29 -7.06
N ILE A 197 5.37 -10.44 -6.77
CA ILE A 197 4.69 -11.74 -6.72
C ILE A 197 4.06 -12.12 -8.05
N PHE A 198 3.32 -11.19 -8.67
CA PHE A 198 2.50 -11.48 -9.85
C PHE A 198 3.15 -11.08 -11.17
N SER A 199 4.26 -10.35 -11.13
CA SER A 199 4.99 -9.83 -12.31
C SER A 199 4.09 -9.09 -13.32
N THR A 200 3.01 -8.45 -12.84
CA THR A 200 2.06 -7.71 -13.68
C THR A 200 2.63 -6.33 -13.98
N PRO A 201 2.97 -5.99 -15.24
CA PRO A 201 3.67 -4.75 -15.59
C PRO A 201 2.94 -3.48 -15.15
N MET A 202 1.60 -3.50 -15.14
CA MET A 202 0.78 -2.36 -14.69
C MET A 202 1.10 -1.95 -13.25
N TYR A 203 1.31 -2.92 -12.33
CA TYR A 203 1.63 -2.62 -10.93
C TYR A 203 2.94 -1.85 -10.81
N TRP A 204 3.97 -2.28 -11.55
CA TRP A 204 5.26 -1.60 -11.61
C TRP A 204 5.14 -0.19 -12.20
N THR A 205 4.42 -0.06 -13.32
CA THR A 205 4.24 1.22 -14.01
C THR A 205 3.57 2.24 -13.09
N LEU A 206 2.46 1.88 -12.45
CA LEU A 206 1.75 2.76 -11.51
C LEU A 206 2.62 3.16 -10.33
N ALA A 207 3.34 2.19 -9.72
CA ALA A 207 4.22 2.46 -8.59
C ALA A 207 5.36 3.42 -8.96
N THR A 208 6.03 3.17 -10.09
CA THR A 208 7.18 3.99 -10.50
C THR A 208 6.77 5.38 -10.99
N GLN A 209 5.63 5.53 -11.68
CA GLN A 209 5.12 6.84 -12.08
C GLN A 209 4.77 7.71 -10.87
N ALA A 210 4.07 7.15 -9.88
CA ALA A 210 3.73 7.90 -8.67
C ALA A 210 4.99 8.26 -7.85
N THR A 211 5.96 7.36 -7.78
CA THR A 211 7.25 7.63 -7.14
C THR A 211 8.01 8.73 -7.85
N GLN A 212 8.08 8.68 -9.17
CA GLN A 212 8.79 9.70 -9.94
C GLN A 212 8.13 11.08 -9.78
N PHE A 213 6.79 11.14 -9.76
CA PHE A 213 6.08 12.39 -9.48
C PHE A 213 6.47 12.97 -8.12
N ILE A 214 6.56 12.15 -7.06
CA ILE A 214 6.97 12.61 -5.74
C ILE A 214 8.39 13.16 -5.79
N LEU A 215 9.33 12.45 -6.39
CA LEU A 215 10.73 12.84 -6.45
C LEU A 215 10.96 14.14 -7.27
N ASP A 216 10.18 14.34 -8.33
CA ASP A 216 10.34 15.47 -9.24
C ASP A 216 9.60 16.73 -8.76
N HIS A 217 8.47 16.58 -8.07
CA HIS A 217 7.56 17.70 -7.79
C HIS A 217 7.38 18.01 -6.31
N GLN A 218 7.60 17.05 -5.39
CA GLN A 218 7.42 17.28 -3.96
C GLN A 218 8.71 17.66 -3.24
N TRP A 219 9.86 17.45 -3.87
CA TRP A 219 11.14 17.81 -3.30
C TRP A 219 11.63 19.14 -3.90
N GLN A 220 11.27 20.24 -3.23
CA GLN A 220 11.61 21.60 -3.67
C GLN A 220 12.47 22.30 -2.64
N GLU A 221 13.45 23.08 -3.07
CA GLU A 221 14.36 23.85 -2.21
C GLU A 221 15.07 22.96 -1.17
N ASN A 222 15.40 21.72 -1.54
CA ASN A 222 15.98 20.69 -0.69
C ASN A 222 15.10 20.29 0.53
N ARG A 223 13.77 20.44 0.40
CA ARG A 223 12.80 20.01 1.41
C ARG A 223 11.66 19.26 0.79
N LEU A 224 11.29 18.13 1.41
CA LEU A 224 10.11 17.37 1.03
C LEU A 224 8.83 18.09 1.49
N HIS A 225 7.85 18.19 0.59
CA HIS A 225 6.52 18.73 0.84
C HIS A 225 5.49 17.61 0.90
N ARG A 226 4.59 17.70 1.90
CA ARG A 226 3.58 16.69 2.20
C ARG A 226 2.48 16.59 1.13
N LEU A 227 1.96 17.74 0.71
CA LEU A 227 0.75 17.85 -0.10
C LEU A 227 1.05 18.41 -1.47
N ASN A 228 0.33 17.91 -2.48
CA ASN A 228 0.19 18.58 -3.76
C ASN A 228 -1.30 18.77 -4.07
N TYR A 229 -1.65 20.00 -4.39
CA TYR A 229 -3.00 20.33 -4.82
C TYR A 229 -2.92 21.17 -6.08
N GLN A 230 -3.54 20.68 -7.17
CA GLN A 230 -3.53 21.34 -8.48
C GLN A 230 -2.11 21.68 -8.99
N GLY A 231 -1.18 20.74 -8.83
CA GLY A 231 0.21 20.90 -9.27
C GLY A 231 1.10 21.75 -8.36
N LYS A 232 0.61 22.18 -7.19
CA LYS A 232 1.38 23.01 -6.25
C LYS A 232 1.73 22.20 -4.99
N PRO A 233 3.02 21.97 -4.72
CA PRO A 233 3.45 21.42 -3.44
C PRO A 233 3.22 22.45 -2.33
N THR A 234 2.70 21.96 -1.21
CA THR A 234 2.39 22.79 -0.04
C THR A 234 2.65 22.00 1.24
N THR A 235 2.86 22.69 2.33
CA THR A 235 3.09 22.14 3.65
C THR A 235 4.34 21.27 3.70
N LEU A 236 5.30 21.59 4.54
CA LEU A 236 6.48 20.75 4.76
C LEU A 236 6.06 19.37 5.25
N ALA A 237 6.77 18.36 4.78
CA ALA A 237 6.51 16.97 5.14
C ALA A 237 6.68 16.71 6.64
N GLN A 238 5.93 15.74 7.14
CA GLN A 238 6.01 15.20 8.50
C GLN A 238 6.80 13.90 8.51
N SER A 239 7.12 13.39 9.68
CA SER A 239 7.92 12.15 9.82
C SER A 239 7.31 10.95 9.07
N GLU A 240 5.98 10.84 9.01
CA GLU A 240 5.31 9.76 8.28
C GLU A 240 5.55 9.83 6.77
N ASP A 241 5.63 11.04 6.20
CA ASP A 241 5.90 11.21 4.77
C ASP A 241 7.29 10.68 4.41
N TYR A 242 8.31 10.99 5.24
CA TYR A 242 9.66 10.45 5.06
C TYR A 242 9.71 8.95 5.30
N ALA A 243 9.18 8.48 6.44
CA ALA A 243 9.26 7.07 6.80
C ALA A 243 8.60 6.16 5.75
N PHE A 244 7.41 6.55 5.26
CA PHE A 244 6.70 5.75 4.27
C PHE A 244 7.29 5.87 2.86
N LEU A 245 7.81 7.05 2.48
CA LEU A 245 8.50 7.20 1.19
C LEU A 245 9.78 6.37 1.15
N ILE A 246 10.58 6.39 2.22
CA ILE A 246 11.78 5.55 2.33
C ILE A 246 11.39 4.07 2.26
N LYS A 247 10.34 3.62 2.98
CA LYS A 247 9.82 2.25 2.87
C LYS A 247 9.45 1.92 1.42
N ALA A 248 8.69 2.78 0.76
CA ALA A 248 8.24 2.54 -0.61
C ALA A 248 9.40 2.39 -1.60
N LEU A 249 10.40 3.24 -1.49
CA LEU A 249 11.62 3.16 -2.32
C LEU A 249 12.42 1.88 -2.03
N LEU A 250 12.53 1.46 -0.76
CA LEU A 250 13.16 0.20 -0.39
C LEU A 250 12.35 -1.01 -0.88
N ASP A 251 11.04 -0.91 -0.95
CA ASP A 251 10.17 -1.97 -1.50
C ASP A 251 10.29 -2.06 -3.02
N LEU A 252 10.40 -0.93 -3.73
CA LEU A 252 10.75 -0.90 -5.15
C LEU A 252 12.13 -1.52 -5.40
N GLN A 253 13.14 -1.16 -4.59
CA GLN A 253 14.47 -1.76 -4.66
C GLN A 253 14.42 -3.28 -4.43
N THR A 254 13.58 -3.75 -3.51
CA THR A 254 13.40 -5.19 -3.25
C THR A 254 12.69 -5.91 -4.39
N ALA A 255 11.71 -5.25 -5.02
CA ALA A 255 10.95 -5.82 -6.13
C ALA A 255 11.76 -5.90 -7.44
N ASN A 256 12.70 -4.98 -7.64
CA ASN A 256 13.67 -4.99 -8.74
C ASN A 256 15.06 -4.54 -8.27
N PRO A 257 15.86 -5.46 -7.68
CA PRO A 257 17.18 -5.13 -7.13
C PRO A 257 18.27 -4.86 -8.16
N THR A 258 17.98 -4.94 -9.47
CA THR A 258 18.97 -4.83 -10.54
C THR A 258 19.51 -3.42 -10.75
N GLU A 259 18.80 -2.42 -10.24
CA GLU A 259 19.14 -0.99 -10.35
C GLU A 259 19.33 -0.38 -8.97
N ASN A 260 20.38 0.43 -8.78
CA ASN A 260 20.64 1.11 -7.50
C ASN A 260 19.93 2.46 -7.39
N TYR A 261 19.15 2.84 -8.39
CA TYR A 261 18.52 4.16 -8.45
C TYR A 261 17.66 4.48 -7.21
N TRP A 262 16.83 3.52 -6.79
CA TRP A 262 15.97 3.71 -5.62
C TRP A 262 16.76 3.82 -4.34
N LEU A 263 17.82 3.01 -4.19
CA LEU A 263 18.68 3.04 -3.00
C LEU A 263 19.43 4.37 -2.86
N GLU A 264 19.92 4.95 -3.96
CA GLU A 264 20.54 6.28 -3.95
C GLU A 264 19.56 7.36 -3.48
N LYS A 265 18.30 7.30 -3.93
CA LYS A 265 17.24 8.22 -3.47
C LYS A 265 16.91 8.04 -1.99
N VAL A 266 16.84 6.79 -1.53
CA VAL A 266 16.63 6.49 -0.10
C VAL A 266 17.70 7.14 0.76
N ILE A 267 18.98 6.99 0.41
CA ILE A 267 20.09 7.55 1.19
C ILE A 267 19.95 9.08 1.32
N ALA A 268 19.68 9.77 0.21
CA ALA A 268 19.53 11.22 0.22
C ALA A 268 18.30 11.68 1.04
N ILE A 269 17.17 10.97 0.97
CA ILE A 269 15.98 11.29 1.76
C ILE A 269 16.19 10.97 3.24
N GLN A 270 16.92 9.90 3.55
CA GLN A 270 17.26 9.53 4.93
C GLN A 270 18.16 10.57 5.58
N GLU A 271 19.15 11.12 4.86
CA GLU A 271 20.01 12.20 5.35
C GLU A 271 19.19 13.45 5.73
N GLU A 272 18.23 13.85 4.89
CA GLU A 272 17.31 14.96 5.21
C GLU A 272 16.44 14.64 6.42
N PHE A 273 15.90 13.41 6.49
CA PHE A 273 15.06 12.96 7.60
C PHE A 273 15.83 12.98 8.93
N ASP A 274 17.08 12.51 8.94
CA ASP A 274 17.95 12.54 10.11
C ASP A 274 18.28 13.98 10.53
N GLN A 275 18.59 14.84 9.57
CA GLN A 275 18.95 16.23 9.84
C GLN A 275 17.84 17.00 10.56
N PHE A 276 16.57 16.81 10.16
CA PHE A 276 15.49 17.65 10.64
C PHE A 276 14.57 17.01 11.70
N PHE A 277 14.58 15.69 11.82
CA PHE A 277 13.63 14.98 12.68
C PHE A 277 14.28 14.12 13.77
N TRP A 278 15.54 13.71 13.62
CA TRP A 278 16.18 12.82 14.57
C TRP A 278 16.37 13.46 15.94
N SER A 279 16.03 12.71 16.99
CA SER A 279 16.32 13.10 18.39
C SER A 279 17.66 12.52 18.84
N VAL A 280 18.70 13.31 18.83
CA VAL A 280 20.06 12.89 19.22
C VAL A 280 20.08 12.42 20.67
N GLU A 281 19.36 13.12 21.56
CA GLU A 281 19.37 12.83 23.00
C GLU A 281 18.51 11.62 23.37
N LEU A 282 17.35 11.48 22.74
CA LEU A 282 16.34 10.52 23.15
C LEU A 282 16.22 9.31 22.22
N GLY A 283 16.75 9.40 21.01
CA GLY A 283 16.53 8.42 19.93
C GLY A 283 15.13 8.50 19.33
N GLY A 284 14.99 8.06 18.06
CA GLY A 284 13.73 8.12 17.29
C GLY A 284 13.46 9.49 16.69
N TYR A 285 12.38 9.58 15.91
CA TYR A 285 12.05 10.73 15.10
C TYR A 285 10.87 11.52 15.67
N TYR A 286 11.01 12.84 15.71
CA TYR A 286 9.90 13.74 16.03
C TYR A 286 8.89 13.77 14.88
N ASN A 287 7.62 14.04 15.19
CA ASN A 287 6.55 14.11 14.18
C ASN A 287 6.76 15.28 13.21
N ASN A 288 7.26 16.40 13.72
CA ASN A 288 7.47 17.64 12.97
C ASN A 288 8.97 17.96 12.87
N SER A 289 9.36 18.55 11.75
CA SER A 289 10.75 18.99 11.52
C SER A 289 11.16 20.11 12.48
N LEU A 290 12.47 20.22 12.73
CA LEU A 290 13.04 21.20 13.63
C LEU A 290 12.72 22.64 13.22
N ASP A 291 12.79 22.93 11.92
CA ASP A 291 12.53 24.26 11.34
C ASP A 291 11.05 24.62 11.21
N ASN A 292 10.15 23.65 11.38
CA ASN A 292 8.68 23.84 11.36
C ASN A 292 8.06 23.58 12.75
N SER A 293 8.80 23.82 13.82
CA SER A 293 8.37 23.50 15.20
C SER A 293 8.43 24.71 16.13
N GLN A 294 8.67 25.90 15.62
CA GLN A 294 8.93 27.10 16.44
C GLN A 294 7.73 27.52 17.31
N ASP A 295 6.51 27.24 16.85
CA ASP A 295 5.27 27.56 17.58
C ASP A 295 4.74 26.39 18.42
N LEU A 296 5.44 25.25 18.43
CA LEU A 296 5.02 24.07 19.19
C LEU A 296 5.55 24.14 20.62
N LEU A 297 4.68 23.92 21.59
CA LEU A 297 5.08 23.80 23.00
C LEU A 297 5.91 22.54 23.26
N ILE A 298 5.60 21.45 22.55
CA ILE A 298 6.26 20.15 22.68
C ILE A 298 6.37 19.54 21.27
N ARG A 299 7.54 18.99 20.94
CA ARG A 299 7.71 18.11 19.77
C ARG A 299 7.47 16.67 20.22
N GLU A 300 6.48 16.03 19.62
CA GLU A 300 6.10 14.65 19.93
C GLU A 300 6.85 13.65 19.04
N ARG A 301 7.10 12.46 19.58
CA ARG A 301 7.61 11.28 18.86
C ARG A 301 6.58 10.17 18.95
N SER A 302 5.67 10.12 17.96
CA SER A 302 4.59 9.12 17.96
C SER A 302 5.13 7.71 17.74
N TYR A 303 4.58 6.77 18.49
CA TYR A 303 4.90 5.35 18.43
C TYR A 303 3.67 4.47 18.27
N GLN A 304 2.50 5.04 18.45
CA GLN A 304 1.24 4.32 18.41
C GLN A 304 0.76 4.18 16.96
N ASP A 305 0.42 2.95 16.58
CA ASP A 305 -0.22 2.66 15.31
C ASP A 305 -1.72 2.99 15.38
N ASN A 306 -2.26 3.43 14.26
CA ASN A 306 -3.68 3.71 14.08
C ASN A 306 -4.11 3.15 12.71
N ALA A 307 -4.92 3.84 11.91
CA ALA A 307 -5.23 3.48 10.53
C ALA A 307 -3.97 3.35 9.65
N THR A 308 -2.92 4.08 10.00
CA THR A 308 -1.57 3.91 9.44
C THR A 308 -0.57 3.52 10.53
N PRO A 309 0.52 2.82 10.19
CA PRO A 309 1.57 2.50 11.15
C PRO A 309 2.27 3.76 11.65
N SER A 310 2.88 3.69 12.83
CA SER A 310 3.66 4.82 13.36
C SER A 310 4.90 5.11 12.51
N ALA A 311 5.19 6.40 12.31
CA ALA A 311 6.40 6.82 11.59
C ALA A 311 7.68 6.23 12.20
N ASN A 312 7.77 6.18 13.54
CA ASN A 312 8.94 5.61 14.23
C ASN A 312 9.09 4.12 13.99
N GLY A 313 7.99 3.34 14.01
CA GLY A 313 8.06 1.91 13.73
C GLY A 313 8.61 1.64 12.32
N ILE A 314 8.08 2.34 11.32
CA ILE A 314 8.54 2.20 9.93
C ILE A 314 9.96 2.73 9.75
N ALA A 315 10.30 3.90 10.31
CA ALA A 315 11.64 4.48 10.20
C ALA A 315 12.74 3.57 10.78
N ILE A 316 12.49 2.97 11.94
CA ILE A 316 13.44 2.04 12.56
C ILE A 316 13.66 0.79 11.68
N ALA A 317 12.58 0.21 11.12
CA ALA A 317 12.71 -0.90 10.18
C ALA A 317 13.50 -0.48 8.92
N ASN A 318 13.29 0.73 8.41
CA ASN A 318 14.04 1.28 7.28
C ASN A 318 15.53 1.45 7.58
N LEU A 319 15.89 1.94 8.77
CA LEU A 319 17.30 2.04 9.20
C LEU A 319 18.00 0.67 9.18
N VAL A 320 17.32 -0.37 9.67
CA VAL A 320 17.88 -1.73 9.64
C VAL A 320 18.02 -2.24 8.21
N ARG A 321 17.05 -1.95 7.34
CA ARG A 321 17.12 -2.30 5.92
C ARG A 321 18.29 -1.58 5.23
N LEU A 322 18.46 -0.27 5.49
CA LEU A 322 19.57 0.52 4.96
C LEU A 322 20.92 0.01 5.43
N ALA A 323 21.08 -0.30 6.72
CA ALA A 323 22.32 -0.87 7.24
C ALA A 323 22.74 -2.13 6.45
N GLY A 324 21.78 -3.03 6.18
CA GLY A 324 22.06 -4.26 5.43
C GLY A 324 22.25 -4.09 3.93
N LEU A 325 21.77 -2.99 3.33
CA LEU A 325 21.95 -2.71 1.89
C LEU A 325 23.21 -1.87 1.60
N THR A 326 23.66 -1.05 2.57
CA THR A 326 24.79 -0.13 2.40
C THR A 326 26.03 -0.58 3.15
N ASP A 327 25.94 -1.62 3.97
CA ASP A 327 26.98 -2.04 4.94
C ASP A 327 27.39 -0.91 5.92
N ASN A 328 26.55 0.15 6.08
CA ASN A 328 26.77 1.24 7.03
C ASN A 328 26.13 0.92 8.37
N LEU A 329 26.95 0.66 9.38
CA LEU A 329 26.53 0.28 10.73
C LEU A 329 25.97 1.45 11.56
N ASP A 330 26.16 2.70 11.14
CA ASP A 330 25.59 3.86 11.83
C ASP A 330 24.06 3.80 11.84
N TYR A 331 23.46 3.35 10.74
CA TYR A 331 22.01 3.11 10.65
C TYR A 331 21.54 2.04 11.66
N LEU A 332 22.35 1.00 11.87
CA LEU A 332 22.02 -0.03 12.86
C LEU A 332 22.12 0.50 14.31
N ALA A 333 23.11 1.33 14.58
CA ALA A 333 23.26 1.99 15.87
C ALA A 333 22.09 2.96 16.16
N GLN A 334 21.65 3.72 15.16
CA GLN A 334 20.45 4.56 15.26
C GLN A 334 19.19 3.74 15.52
N ALA A 335 19.01 2.62 14.81
CA ALA A 335 17.88 1.72 15.04
C ALA A 335 17.86 1.16 16.48
N GLU A 336 19.02 0.75 17.00
CA GLU A 336 19.18 0.27 18.39
C GLU A 336 18.83 1.36 19.41
N GLN A 337 19.32 2.58 19.20
CA GLN A 337 19.02 3.72 20.08
C GLN A 337 17.51 4.00 20.12
N ALA A 338 16.83 4.00 18.94
CA ALA A 338 15.41 4.22 18.86
C ALA A 338 14.60 3.09 19.51
N LEU A 339 14.94 1.81 19.25
CA LEU A 339 14.28 0.67 19.89
C LEU A 339 14.45 0.70 21.41
N THR A 340 15.63 1.11 21.90
CA THR A 340 15.89 1.29 23.33
C THR A 340 14.99 2.38 23.91
N ALA A 341 14.83 3.52 23.22
CA ALA A 341 13.96 4.61 23.64
C ALA A 341 12.48 4.18 23.76
N PHE A 342 12.00 3.33 22.86
CA PHE A 342 10.61 2.82 22.89
C PHE A 342 10.45 1.49 23.63
N SER A 343 11.50 0.95 24.27
CA SER A 343 11.48 -0.37 24.92
C SER A 343 10.44 -0.49 26.04
N TYR A 344 10.15 0.61 26.74
CA TYR A 344 9.10 0.63 27.78
C TYR A 344 7.71 0.38 27.17
N VAL A 345 7.40 1.08 26.07
CA VAL A 345 6.09 0.92 25.38
C VAL A 345 5.95 -0.48 24.80
N LEU A 346 6.99 -0.99 24.14
CA LEU A 346 7.03 -2.35 23.62
C LEU A 346 6.72 -3.42 24.69
N LYS A 347 7.13 -3.17 25.93
CA LYS A 347 6.87 -4.08 27.06
C LYS A 347 5.48 -3.93 27.66
N GLN A 348 4.96 -2.69 27.76
CA GLN A 348 3.72 -2.40 28.47
C GLN A 348 2.48 -2.46 27.58
N SER A 349 2.61 -2.09 26.33
CA SER A 349 1.47 -1.95 25.39
C SER A 349 1.82 -2.38 23.96
N PRO A 350 2.32 -3.61 23.75
CA PRO A 350 2.75 -4.07 22.43
C PRO A 350 1.64 -4.02 21.37
N GLN A 351 0.39 -4.18 21.79
CA GLN A 351 -0.78 -4.11 20.91
C GLN A 351 -1.06 -2.71 20.36
N ALA A 352 -0.49 -1.65 20.97
CA ALA A 352 -0.63 -0.28 20.49
C ALA A 352 0.46 0.11 19.48
N CYS A 353 1.49 -0.72 19.27
CA CYS A 353 2.64 -0.41 18.43
C CYS A 353 3.16 -1.61 17.62
N PRO A 354 2.30 -2.30 16.83
CA PRO A 354 2.71 -3.41 15.98
C PRO A 354 3.88 -3.09 15.05
N SER A 355 3.94 -1.86 14.49
CA SER A 355 5.04 -1.44 13.63
C SER A 355 6.41 -1.42 14.33
N LEU A 356 6.44 -1.10 15.63
CA LEU A 356 7.66 -1.22 16.43
C LEU A 356 8.07 -2.68 16.68
N LEU A 357 7.11 -3.62 16.77
CA LEU A 357 7.41 -5.05 16.83
C LEU A 357 8.02 -5.54 15.51
N VAL A 358 7.47 -5.10 14.37
CA VAL A 358 8.05 -5.39 13.05
C VAL A 358 9.49 -4.82 12.95
N ALA A 359 9.72 -3.60 13.47
CA ALA A 359 11.06 -3.01 13.50
C ALA A 359 12.03 -3.84 14.38
N LEU A 360 11.54 -4.33 15.51
CA LEU A 360 12.32 -5.23 16.38
C LEU A 360 12.66 -6.55 15.69
N ASP A 361 11.74 -7.13 14.92
CA ASP A 361 12.00 -8.34 14.12
C ASP A 361 13.04 -8.07 13.05
N HIS A 362 12.96 -6.95 12.33
CA HIS A 362 14.03 -6.54 11.40
C HIS A 362 15.38 -6.39 12.07
N TYR A 363 15.43 -5.82 13.28
CA TYR A 363 16.67 -5.65 14.04
C TYR A 363 17.25 -6.98 14.50
N ARG A 364 16.42 -7.90 15.00
CA ARG A 364 16.85 -9.20 15.53
C ARG A 364 17.18 -10.23 14.45
N PHE A 365 16.39 -10.29 13.39
CA PHE A 365 16.40 -11.38 12.40
C PHE A 365 16.75 -10.90 10.99
N GLY A 366 16.92 -9.59 10.81
CA GLY A 366 17.22 -8.99 9.50
C GLY A 366 18.49 -9.59 8.88
N ASN A 367 18.36 -10.07 7.65
CA ASN A 367 19.45 -10.68 6.92
C ASN A 367 19.56 -10.12 5.50
N THR A 368 20.73 -10.26 4.89
CA THR A 368 21.02 -9.83 3.53
C THR A 368 21.50 -11.03 2.73
N VAL A 369 20.81 -11.32 1.61
CA VAL A 369 21.20 -12.34 0.63
C VAL A 369 22.00 -11.66 -0.46
N ARG A 370 23.29 -11.98 -0.54
CA ARG A 370 24.17 -11.57 -1.65
C ARG A 370 24.12 -12.65 -2.72
N THR A 371 23.65 -12.31 -3.91
CA THR A 371 23.42 -13.28 -4.99
C THR A 371 23.55 -12.65 -6.37
N GLN A 372 23.45 -13.46 -7.42
CA GLN A 372 23.37 -13.01 -8.80
C GLN A 372 21.91 -12.70 -9.19
N SER A 373 21.72 -11.89 -10.23
CA SER A 373 20.40 -11.42 -10.67
C SER A 373 19.41 -12.52 -11.02
N GLU A 374 19.91 -13.64 -11.55
CA GLU A 374 19.06 -14.76 -12.00
C GLU A 374 18.26 -15.40 -10.86
N LEU A 375 18.83 -15.43 -9.64
CA LEU A 375 18.17 -16.04 -8.49
C LEU A 375 17.04 -15.17 -7.93
N LEU A 376 17.06 -13.86 -8.19
CA LEU A 376 16.08 -12.91 -7.67
C LEU A 376 14.66 -13.21 -8.15
N ASN A 377 14.49 -13.67 -9.38
CA ASN A 377 13.18 -14.09 -9.91
C ASN A 377 12.51 -15.19 -9.07
N THR A 378 13.31 -15.96 -8.34
CA THR A 378 12.82 -17.01 -7.44
C THR A 378 12.64 -16.51 -6.01
N LEU A 379 13.49 -15.57 -5.56
CA LEU A 379 13.49 -15.10 -4.17
C LEU A 379 12.47 -13.98 -3.93
N CYS A 380 12.37 -12.98 -4.82
CA CYS A 380 11.48 -11.83 -4.63
C CYS A 380 9.99 -12.21 -4.44
N PRO A 381 9.45 -13.23 -5.12
CA PRO A 381 8.08 -13.69 -4.88
C PRO A 381 7.86 -14.37 -3.51
N GLN A 382 8.93 -14.82 -2.83
CA GLN A 382 8.81 -15.51 -1.53
C GLN A 382 8.41 -14.55 -0.41
N TYR A 383 7.77 -15.10 0.63
CA TYR A 383 7.51 -14.37 1.85
C TYR A 383 8.75 -14.43 2.77
N LEU A 384 9.63 -13.44 2.60
CA LEU A 384 10.88 -13.29 3.35
C LEU A 384 10.95 -11.86 3.93
N PRO A 385 10.09 -11.51 4.90
CA PRO A 385 9.82 -10.13 5.29
C PRO A 385 11.05 -9.38 5.86
N VAL A 386 11.99 -10.10 6.48
CA VAL A 386 13.20 -9.50 7.07
C VAL A 386 14.44 -9.67 6.20
N THR A 387 14.29 -10.16 4.95
CA THR A 387 15.38 -10.42 4.03
C THR A 387 15.53 -9.29 3.01
N ARG A 388 16.77 -8.92 2.72
CA ARG A 388 17.19 -7.93 1.72
C ARG A 388 18.06 -8.59 0.68
N TYR A 389 18.12 -8.02 -0.52
CA TYR A 389 18.90 -8.57 -1.62
C TYR A 389 19.98 -7.59 -2.07
N GLN A 390 21.21 -8.07 -2.18
CA GLN A 390 22.33 -7.37 -2.83
C GLN A 390 22.82 -8.20 -4.00
N ILE A 391 22.92 -7.57 -5.17
CA ILE A 391 23.52 -8.22 -6.34
C ILE A 391 25.04 -8.16 -6.21
N THR A 392 25.68 -9.29 -6.44
CA THR A 392 27.15 -9.40 -6.46
C THR A 392 27.62 -10.35 -7.55
N GLU A 393 28.68 -9.98 -8.25
CA GLU A 393 29.38 -10.85 -9.20
C GLU A 393 30.43 -11.72 -8.50
N ASN A 394 30.82 -11.39 -7.28
CA ASN A 394 31.91 -11.99 -6.53
C ASN A 394 31.41 -13.04 -5.53
N LEU A 395 30.79 -14.11 -6.01
CA LEU A 395 30.47 -15.27 -5.18
C LEU A 395 31.62 -16.27 -5.16
N PRO A 396 31.85 -16.99 -4.03
CA PRO A 396 32.79 -18.11 -3.97
C PRO A 396 32.46 -19.21 -5.01
N ASN A 397 33.45 -19.99 -5.41
CA ASN A 397 33.25 -21.07 -6.38
C ASN A 397 32.05 -21.96 -6.02
N ARG A 398 31.12 -22.13 -6.98
CA ARG A 398 29.87 -22.92 -6.88
C ARG A 398 28.81 -22.34 -5.96
N ALA A 399 29.05 -21.21 -5.30
CA ALA A 399 28.01 -20.60 -4.50
C ALA A 399 26.95 -19.90 -5.40
N ILE A 400 25.69 -20.03 -5.01
CA ILE A 400 24.57 -19.29 -5.63
C ILE A 400 24.20 -18.07 -4.80
N ALA A 401 24.49 -18.09 -3.48
CA ALA A 401 24.20 -16.99 -2.57
C ALA A 401 25.07 -17.06 -1.30
N ILE A 402 25.18 -15.93 -0.61
CA ILE A 402 25.70 -15.80 0.73
C ILE A 402 24.67 -15.09 1.58
N VAL A 403 24.30 -15.65 2.73
CA VAL A 403 23.38 -15.05 3.69
C VAL A 403 24.17 -14.43 4.83
N CYS A 404 24.00 -13.13 5.05
CA CYS A 404 24.68 -12.39 6.11
C CYS A 404 23.66 -11.78 7.09
N GLN A 405 23.96 -11.83 8.38
CA GLN A 405 23.22 -11.17 9.45
C GLN A 405 24.19 -10.28 10.22
N GLY A 406 23.96 -8.97 10.19
CA GLY A 406 24.93 -8.00 10.69
C GLY A 406 26.31 -8.19 10.01
N LEU A 407 27.35 -8.37 10.82
CA LEU A 407 28.73 -8.59 10.33
C LEU A 407 29.09 -10.04 10.08
N SER A 408 28.22 -10.98 10.36
CA SER A 408 28.48 -12.41 10.21
C SER A 408 27.74 -12.96 8.99
N CYS A 409 28.45 -13.76 8.19
CA CYS A 409 27.85 -14.48 7.07
C CYS A 409 27.90 -15.99 7.33
N LEU A 410 26.86 -16.70 6.88
CA LEU A 410 26.81 -18.15 6.89
C LEU A 410 27.71 -18.74 5.80
N GLU A 411 27.89 -20.06 5.82
CA GLU A 411 28.59 -20.75 4.72
C GLU A 411 27.87 -20.47 3.40
N PRO A 412 28.60 -20.24 2.30
CA PRO A 412 27.98 -19.97 1.00
C PRO A 412 27.04 -21.10 0.58
N ALA A 413 25.82 -20.76 0.22
CA ALA A 413 24.83 -21.70 -0.27
C ALA A 413 25.18 -22.13 -1.70
N ILE A 414 25.21 -23.43 -1.97
CA ILE A 414 25.56 -24.02 -3.29
C ILE A 414 24.32 -24.46 -4.08
N ASN A 415 23.14 -24.44 -3.46
CA ASN A 415 21.86 -24.74 -4.08
C ASN A 415 20.71 -24.05 -3.34
N GLN A 416 19.55 -24.02 -3.97
CA GLN A 416 18.37 -23.34 -3.46
C GLN A 416 17.84 -23.94 -2.16
N GLU A 417 17.89 -25.26 -1.99
CA GLU A 417 17.44 -25.94 -0.76
C GLU A 417 18.28 -25.49 0.45
N GLN A 418 19.62 -25.46 0.30
CA GLN A 418 20.51 -24.98 1.35
C GLN A 418 20.24 -23.53 1.68
N LEU A 419 20.04 -22.67 0.68
CA LEU A 419 19.70 -21.27 0.89
C LEU A 419 18.41 -21.11 1.68
N MET A 420 17.34 -21.81 1.30
CA MET A 420 16.05 -21.74 2.00
C MET A 420 16.14 -22.24 3.44
N ASN A 421 16.89 -23.32 3.67
CA ASN A 421 17.13 -23.84 5.03
C ASN A 421 17.90 -22.83 5.90
N GLN A 422 18.89 -22.13 5.34
CA GLN A 422 19.63 -21.06 6.02
C GLN A 422 18.69 -19.90 6.42
N LEU A 423 17.86 -19.43 5.48
CA LEU A 423 16.90 -18.33 5.73
C LEU A 423 15.86 -18.72 6.81
N GLN A 424 15.36 -19.94 6.77
CA GLN A 424 14.44 -20.45 7.79
C GLN A 424 15.09 -20.57 9.15
N SER A 425 16.35 -21.03 9.24
CA SER A 425 17.05 -21.17 10.51
C SER A 425 17.29 -19.85 11.23
N LEU A 426 17.45 -18.75 10.48
CA LEU A 426 17.63 -17.40 11.05
C LEU A 426 16.34 -16.83 11.63
N THR A 427 15.18 -17.24 11.13
CA THR A 427 13.86 -16.78 11.61
C THR A 427 13.33 -17.60 12.79
N LEU A 428 13.87 -18.81 13.01
CA LEU A 428 13.44 -19.74 14.07
C LEU A 428 14.38 -19.79 15.28
N SER A 429 15.50 -19.07 15.29
CA SER A 429 16.39 -19.00 16.45
C SER A 429 15.70 -18.22 17.58
N GLU A 430 15.33 -18.96 18.65
CA GLU A 430 14.73 -18.49 19.91
C GLU A 430 15.55 -17.38 20.63
#